data_489ceb60c6ce4a00b0b9d34d1ce2d950
#
_entry.id   489ceb60c6ce4a00b0b9d34d1ce2d950
#
_cell.length_a   1.000
_cell.length_b   1.000
_cell.length_c   1.000
_cell.angle_alpha   90.00
_cell.angle_beta   90.00
_cell.angle_gamma   90.00
#
_symmetry.space_group_name_H-M   'P 1'
#
loop_
_entity.id
_entity.type
_entity.pdbx_description
1 polymer ?
#
loop_
_entity_poly.entity_id
_entity_poly.type
_entity_poly.pdbx_seq_one_letter_code
_entity_poly.pdbx_strand_id
1 'polypeptide(L)'
;MALVGRYNSLQIVKHTDFGLYLDGGADGEILLPNRYIPKDTPTEVEDWLNVFVYLDSEDKLIATTEKTKLQVGEFASLKVKEINSIGIFLDWGLPKDLLMPYSEEKRQMKEGDYCVVHAYLDKRTRRITATARLDRYLDKLPANYTTGQEVDLLVAEETPMGFKAIINNKHWGLIHKNEVFKYMRSGKQEKGYIKELRSDGKIALSLQPIGQDLANSLND
;
A
#
# COMPACT_ATOMS: atom_id res chain seq x y z
N MET A 1 -16.79 4.39 -14.39
CA MET A 1 -16.90 3.91 -12.99
C MET A 1 -15.57 4.18 -12.30
N ALA A 2 -15.59 4.94 -11.23
CA ALA A 2 -14.40 5.24 -10.44
C ALA A 2 -13.96 4.03 -9.60
N LEU A 3 -12.65 3.85 -9.49
CA LEU A 3 -12.06 2.79 -8.65
C LEU A 3 -11.94 3.30 -7.21
N VAL A 4 -12.83 2.86 -6.33
CA VAL A 4 -12.83 3.22 -4.92
C VAL A 4 -11.57 2.69 -4.23
N GLY A 5 -10.90 3.55 -3.46
CA GLY A 5 -9.64 3.25 -2.79
C GLY A 5 -8.42 3.30 -3.69
N ARG A 6 -8.53 3.95 -4.86
CA ARG A 6 -7.44 4.11 -5.83
C ARG A 6 -7.38 5.52 -6.39
N TYR A 7 -6.23 5.87 -6.95
CA TYR A 7 -6.11 7.05 -7.79
C TYR A 7 -6.81 6.83 -9.13
N ASN A 8 -7.54 7.85 -9.54
CA ASN A 8 -8.30 7.89 -10.78
C ASN A 8 -7.97 9.18 -11.51
N SER A 9 -7.85 9.14 -12.84
CA SER A 9 -7.85 10.34 -13.67
C SER A 9 -9.31 10.62 -14.03
N LEU A 10 -9.88 11.72 -13.50
CA LEU A 10 -11.27 12.10 -13.70
C LEU A 10 -11.37 13.50 -14.27
N GLN A 11 -12.36 13.71 -15.14
CA GLN A 11 -12.62 14.99 -15.79
C GLN A 11 -13.47 15.90 -14.91
N ILE A 12 -13.17 17.19 -14.89
CA ILE A 12 -13.96 18.21 -14.20
C ILE A 12 -15.22 18.51 -15.02
N VAL A 13 -16.40 18.36 -14.41
CA VAL A 13 -17.69 18.63 -15.07
C VAL A 13 -18.30 19.95 -14.67
N LYS A 14 -18.03 20.44 -13.46
CA LYS A 14 -18.53 21.77 -12.99
C LYS A 14 -17.79 22.28 -11.76
N HIS A 15 -17.86 23.59 -11.57
CA HIS A 15 -17.43 24.30 -10.37
C HIS A 15 -18.66 24.61 -9.52
N THR A 16 -18.49 24.57 -8.19
CA THR A 16 -19.48 24.97 -7.20
C THR A 16 -18.82 25.66 -6.02
N ASP A 17 -19.62 26.24 -5.12
CA ASP A 17 -19.13 26.85 -3.87
C ASP A 17 -18.43 25.84 -2.95
N PHE A 18 -18.73 24.54 -3.09
CA PHE A 18 -18.15 23.45 -2.26
C PHE A 18 -16.87 22.86 -2.82
N GLY A 19 -16.63 23.00 -4.12
CA GLY A 19 -15.52 22.43 -4.83
C GLY A 19 -15.80 22.09 -6.27
N LEU A 20 -14.98 21.21 -6.85
CA LEU A 20 -15.14 20.71 -8.20
C LEU A 20 -15.94 19.41 -8.17
N TYR A 21 -16.82 19.22 -9.13
CA TYR A 21 -17.41 17.92 -9.39
C TYR A 21 -16.71 17.25 -10.56
N LEU A 22 -16.37 15.99 -10.37
CA LEU A 22 -15.62 15.16 -11.30
C LEU A 22 -16.53 14.06 -11.86
N ASP A 23 -16.29 13.66 -13.11
CA ASP A 23 -17.04 12.60 -13.76
C ASP A 23 -16.63 11.21 -13.21
N GLY A 24 -17.47 10.63 -12.36
CA GLY A 24 -17.33 9.26 -11.86
C GLY A 24 -17.90 8.18 -12.78
N GLY A 25 -18.39 8.54 -13.96
CA GLY A 25 -19.06 7.63 -14.89
C GLY A 25 -20.36 7.06 -14.30
N ALA A 26 -20.47 5.75 -14.18
CA ALA A 26 -21.64 5.10 -13.61
C ALA A 26 -21.89 5.41 -12.12
N ASP A 27 -20.88 5.93 -11.42
CA ASP A 27 -20.99 6.35 -10.01
C ASP A 27 -21.51 7.79 -9.86
N GLY A 28 -21.76 8.48 -10.97
CA GLY A 28 -22.23 9.86 -11.00
C GLY A 28 -21.12 10.87 -10.73
N GLU A 29 -21.49 12.07 -10.33
CA GLU A 29 -20.56 13.14 -10.04
C GLU A 29 -19.92 12.97 -8.65
N ILE A 30 -18.58 13.11 -8.57
CA ILE A 30 -17.80 12.95 -7.34
C ILE A 30 -17.24 14.33 -6.95
N LEU A 31 -17.52 14.76 -5.71
CA LEU A 31 -17.01 16.02 -5.19
C LEU A 31 -15.52 15.94 -4.84
N LEU A 32 -14.74 16.89 -5.35
CA LEU A 32 -13.42 17.26 -4.85
C LEU A 32 -13.57 18.57 -4.05
N PRO A 33 -13.51 18.54 -2.71
CA PRO A 33 -13.69 19.73 -1.89
C PRO A 33 -12.65 20.82 -2.18
N ASN A 34 -13.04 22.09 -2.01
CA ASN A 34 -12.21 23.27 -2.28
C ASN A 34 -10.79 23.17 -1.69
N ARG A 35 -10.66 22.66 -0.46
CA ARG A 35 -9.36 22.53 0.23
C ARG A 35 -8.37 21.59 -0.45
N TYR A 36 -8.85 20.73 -1.35
CA TYR A 36 -8.04 19.73 -2.07
C TYR A 36 -7.82 20.10 -3.54
N ILE A 37 -8.32 21.26 -3.99
CA ILE A 37 -8.08 21.73 -5.35
C ILE A 37 -6.60 22.12 -5.49
N PRO A 38 -5.85 21.53 -6.44
CA PRO A 38 -4.44 21.87 -6.63
C PRO A 38 -4.31 23.30 -7.15
N LYS A 39 -3.29 24.04 -6.66
CA LYS A 39 -3.05 25.45 -7.03
C LYS A 39 -2.27 25.59 -8.34
N ASP A 40 -1.48 24.56 -8.68
CA ASP A 40 -0.50 24.61 -9.77
C ASP A 40 -0.92 23.73 -10.98
N THR A 41 -2.18 23.34 -11.03
CA THR A 41 -2.75 22.52 -12.12
C THR A 41 -3.98 23.19 -12.69
N PRO A 42 -4.19 23.18 -14.01
CA PRO A 42 -5.43 23.66 -14.61
C PRO A 42 -6.65 22.97 -14.00
N THR A 43 -7.68 23.75 -13.70
CA THR A 43 -8.90 23.26 -13.05
C THR A 43 -10.17 23.79 -13.72
N GLU A 44 -10.11 24.08 -15.01
CA GLU A 44 -11.28 24.44 -15.80
C GLU A 44 -12.17 23.23 -16.07
N VAL A 45 -13.40 23.46 -16.47
CA VAL A 45 -14.29 22.39 -16.93
C VAL A 45 -13.65 21.70 -18.14
N GLU A 46 -13.74 20.36 -18.18
CA GLU A 46 -13.08 19.44 -19.12
C GLU A 46 -11.59 19.14 -18.85
N ASP A 47 -10.93 19.84 -17.91
CA ASP A 47 -9.60 19.43 -17.46
C ASP A 47 -9.65 18.10 -16.68
N TRP A 48 -8.52 17.39 -16.65
CA TRP A 48 -8.37 16.12 -15.99
C TRP A 48 -7.52 16.25 -14.73
N LEU A 49 -8.01 15.68 -13.63
CA LEU A 49 -7.30 15.62 -12.36
C LEU A 49 -7.03 14.18 -11.93
N ASN A 50 -5.84 13.95 -11.39
CA ASN A 50 -5.52 12.68 -10.71
C ASN A 50 -5.91 12.80 -9.23
N VAL A 51 -6.94 12.05 -8.84
CA VAL A 51 -7.54 12.11 -7.51
C VAL A 51 -7.68 10.72 -6.91
N PHE A 52 -7.53 10.64 -5.59
CA PHE A 52 -7.88 9.43 -4.83
C PHE A 52 -9.37 9.48 -4.48
N VAL A 53 -10.09 8.39 -4.77
CA VAL A 53 -11.53 8.28 -4.52
C VAL A 53 -11.78 7.36 -3.33
N TYR A 54 -12.54 7.83 -2.34
CA TYR A 54 -12.90 7.07 -1.15
C TYR A 54 -14.30 7.43 -0.65
N LEU A 55 -14.76 6.80 0.44
CA LEU A 55 -16.03 7.11 1.07
C LEU A 55 -15.83 8.09 2.23
N ASP A 56 -16.61 9.15 2.27
CA ASP A 56 -16.66 10.08 3.39
C ASP A 56 -17.35 9.47 4.64
N SER A 57 -17.58 10.28 5.67
CA SER A 57 -18.24 9.83 6.91
C SER A 57 -19.70 9.42 6.73
N GLU A 58 -20.34 9.86 5.64
CA GLU A 58 -21.72 9.52 5.27
C GLU A 58 -21.79 8.39 4.22
N ASP A 59 -20.67 7.71 3.97
CA ASP A 59 -20.52 6.66 2.95
C ASP A 59 -20.81 7.13 1.51
N LYS A 60 -20.60 8.43 1.23
CA LYS A 60 -20.64 9.00 -0.12
C LYS A 60 -19.25 9.03 -0.75
N LEU A 61 -19.18 8.82 -2.06
CA LEU A 61 -17.94 8.96 -2.81
C LEU A 61 -17.46 10.41 -2.76
N ILE A 62 -16.19 10.56 -2.41
CA ILE A 62 -15.48 11.85 -2.35
C ILE A 62 -14.06 11.69 -2.92
N ALA A 63 -13.55 12.74 -3.49
CA ALA A 63 -12.21 12.78 -4.06
C ALA A 63 -11.26 13.65 -3.21
N THR A 64 -9.98 13.33 -3.26
CA THR A 64 -8.91 14.14 -2.69
C THR A 64 -7.67 14.11 -3.58
N THR A 65 -6.88 15.18 -3.56
CA THR A 65 -5.54 15.24 -4.15
C THR A 65 -4.44 14.93 -3.13
N GLU A 66 -4.81 14.70 -1.87
CA GLU A 66 -3.86 14.30 -0.84
C GLU A 66 -3.27 12.93 -1.14
N LYS A 67 -2.02 12.74 -0.71
CA LYS A 67 -1.31 11.48 -0.90
C LYS A 67 -1.66 10.49 0.20
N THR A 68 -2.16 9.32 -0.21
CA THR A 68 -2.35 8.19 0.69
C THR A 68 -1.06 7.37 0.83
N LYS A 69 -0.93 6.66 1.95
CA LYS A 69 0.21 5.75 2.19
C LYS A 69 0.06 4.40 1.47
N LEU A 70 -1.16 4.04 1.05
CA LEU A 70 -1.43 2.86 0.22
C LEU A 70 -2.78 3.03 -0.49
N GLN A 71 -2.97 2.23 -1.52
CA GLN A 71 -4.24 2.05 -2.24
C GLN A 71 -4.81 0.65 -1.97
N VAL A 72 -6.09 0.45 -2.31
CA VAL A 72 -6.69 -0.89 -2.34
C VAL A 72 -5.85 -1.81 -3.22
N GLY A 73 -5.47 -2.96 -2.70
CA GLY A 73 -4.58 -3.92 -3.36
C GLY A 73 -3.11 -3.79 -3.00
N GLU A 74 -2.73 -2.77 -2.23
CA GLU A 74 -1.36 -2.53 -1.80
C GLU A 74 -1.15 -2.88 -0.31
N PHE A 75 0.12 -2.92 0.08
CA PHE A 75 0.58 -3.14 1.44
C PHE A 75 1.36 -1.92 1.93
N ALA A 76 1.18 -1.58 3.20
CA ALA A 76 1.97 -0.53 3.86
C ALA A 76 2.07 -0.77 5.35
N SER A 77 3.07 -0.18 5.98
CA SER A 77 3.16 -0.07 7.43
C SER A 77 2.45 1.20 7.88
N LEU A 78 1.39 1.05 8.66
CA LEU A 78 0.56 2.15 9.15
C LEU A 78 0.60 2.23 10.67
N LYS A 79 0.52 3.46 11.18
CA LYS A 79 0.46 3.73 12.62
C LYS A 79 -0.96 3.56 13.14
N VAL A 80 -1.11 2.89 14.27
CA VAL A 80 -2.37 2.81 15.02
C VAL A 80 -2.62 4.15 15.70
N LYS A 81 -3.73 4.82 15.34
CA LYS A 81 -4.14 6.10 15.92
C LYS A 81 -5.10 5.94 17.07
N GLU A 82 -6.07 5.06 16.93
CA GLU A 82 -7.13 4.84 17.91
C GLU A 82 -7.55 3.39 17.92
N ILE A 83 -7.93 2.90 19.10
CA ILE A 83 -8.54 1.59 19.29
C ILE A 83 -9.81 1.80 20.11
N ASN A 84 -10.95 1.37 19.57
CA ASN A 84 -12.25 1.50 20.26
C ASN A 84 -13.12 0.24 20.05
N SER A 85 -14.38 0.27 20.46
CA SER A 85 -15.28 -0.88 20.36
C SER A 85 -15.55 -1.39 18.93
N ILE A 86 -15.29 -0.56 17.91
CA ILE A 86 -15.52 -0.88 16.49
C ILE A 86 -14.32 -1.63 15.92
N GLY A 87 -13.10 -1.26 16.30
CA GLY A 87 -11.87 -1.83 15.76
C GLY A 87 -10.65 -0.94 15.95
N ILE A 88 -9.68 -1.14 15.10
CA ILE A 88 -8.39 -0.47 15.09
C ILE A 88 -8.36 0.54 13.94
N PHE A 89 -8.10 1.80 14.25
CA PHE A 89 -8.05 2.88 13.26
C PHE A 89 -6.61 3.24 12.95
N LEU A 90 -6.28 3.23 11.67
CA LEU A 90 -4.93 3.37 11.15
C LEU A 90 -4.78 4.69 10.37
N ASP A 91 -3.65 5.36 10.59
CA ASP A 91 -3.25 6.55 9.82
C ASP A 91 -2.72 6.16 8.43
N TRP A 92 -3.55 6.35 7.42
CA TRP A 92 -3.19 6.11 6.01
C TRP A 92 -2.99 7.40 5.19
N GLY A 93 -2.94 8.55 5.89
CA GLY A 93 -2.66 9.85 5.28
C GLY A 93 -3.88 10.70 4.97
N LEU A 94 -5.11 10.20 5.15
CA LEU A 94 -6.34 10.93 4.95
C LEU A 94 -7.01 11.32 6.27
N PRO A 95 -7.88 12.35 6.30
CA PRO A 95 -8.60 12.77 7.50
C PRO A 95 -9.46 11.66 8.12
N LYS A 96 -10.11 10.84 7.29
CA LYS A 96 -10.83 9.65 7.74
C LYS A 96 -9.85 8.49 7.86
N ASP A 97 -9.63 7.98 9.06
CA ASP A 97 -8.72 6.88 9.32
C ASP A 97 -9.19 5.56 8.68
N LEU A 98 -8.25 4.69 8.37
CA LEU A 98 -8.53 3.38 7.79
C LEU A 98 -8.88 2.38 8.90
N LEU A 99 -10.05 1.77 8.82
CA LEU A 99 -10.49 0.76 9.79
C LEU A 99 -9.89 -0.61 9.50
N MET A 100 -9.32 -1.22 10.53
CA MET A 100 -9.03 -2.65 10.59
C MET A 100 -9.94 -3.29 11.66
N PRO A 101 -10.90 -4.14 11.27
CA PRO A 101 -11.73 -4.87 12.22
C PRO A 101 -10.89 -5.81 13.09
N TYR A 102 -11.32 -6.08 14.32
CA TYR A 102 -10.62 -7.02 15.22
C TYR A 102 -10.43 -8.42 14.64
N SER A 103 -11.36 -8.89 13.81
CA SER A 103 -11.22 -10.17 13.10
C SER A 103 -10.04 -10.21 12.11
N GLU A 104 -9.55 -9.05 11.68
CA GLU A 104 -8.44 -8.91 10.76
C GLU A 104 -7.09 -8.63 11.45
N GLU A 105 -7.11 -8.49 12.77
CA GLU A 105 -5.90 -8.36 13.60
C GLU A 105 -5.15 -9.71 13.67
N LYS A 106 -3.82 -9.67 13.57
CA LYS A 106 -2.97 -10.86 13.72
C LYS A 106 -2.41 -11.00 15.15
N ARG A 107 -2.19 -9.88 15.81
CA ARG A 107 -1.73 -9.76 17.19
C ARG A 107 -2.37 -8.56 17.85
N GLN A 108 -2.50 -8.60 19.17
CA GLN A 108 -3.02 -7.45 19.91
C GLN A 108 -2.15 -6.20 19.68
N MET A 109 -2.79 -5.12 19.28
CA MET A 109 -2.18 -3.84 18.96
C MET A 109 -2.45 -2.83 20.08
N LYS A 110 -1.57 -1.81 20.12
CA LYS A 110 -1.73 -0.63 20.99
C LYS A 110 -1.67 0.63 20.16
N GLU A 111 -2.27 1.70 20.65
CA GLU A 111 -2.12 3.03 20.04
C GLU A 111 -0.65 3.42 19.97
N GLY A 112 -0.24 3.95 18.82
CA GLY A 112 1.15 4.26 18.53
C GLY A 112 1.96 3.14 17.88
N ASP A 113 1.49 1.88 17.93
CA ASP A 113 2.13 0.76 17.23
C ASP A 113 2.09 0.96 15.72
N TYR A 114 3.03 0.31 15.03
CA TYR A 114 3.02 0.19 13.57
C TYR A 114 2.64 -1.23 13.17
N CYS A 115 1.78 -1.33 12.16
CA CYS A 115 1.32 -2.61 11.62
C CYS A 115 1.43 -2.63 10.09
N VAL A 116 2.03 -3.68 9.55
CA VAL A 116 1.97 -3.92 8.11
C VAL A 116 0.61 -4.50 7.76
N VAL A 117 -0.11 -3.80 6.89
CA VAL A 117 -1.47 -4.15 6.49
C VAL A 117 -1.63 -4.17 4.98
N HIS A 118 -2.66 -4.86 4.53
CA HIS A 118 -3.19 -4.81 3.17
C HIS A 118 -4.51 -4.07 3.17
N ALA A 119 -4.73 -3.19 2.20
CA ALA A 119 -6.02 -2.54 2.01
C ALA A 119 -6.85 -3.29 0.97
N TYR A 120 -8.09 -3.57 1.31
CA TYR A 120 -9.05 -4.21 0.40
C TYR A 120 -10.41 -3.51 0.46
N LEU A 121 -11.19 -3.69 -0.60
CA LEU A 121 -12.58 -3.23 -0.63
C LEU A 121 -13.48 -4.37 -0.14
N ASP A 122 -14.12 -4.17 1.00
CA ASP A 122 -15.11 -5.14 1.51
C ASP A 122 -16.29 -5.24 0.55
N LYS A 123 -16.54 -6.44 0.04
CA LYS A 123 -17.56 -6.65 -1.00
C LYS A 123 -18.98 -6.39 -0.51
N ARG A 124 -19.23 -6.58 0.77
CA ARG A 124 -20.57 -6.42 1.38
C ARG A 124 -20.88 -4.96 1.68
N THR A 125 -19.92 -4.26 2.30
CA THR A 125 -20.10 -2.87 2.75
C THR A 125 -19.60 -1.85 1.74
N ARG A 126 -18.81 -2.25 0.75
CA ARG A 126 -18.08 -1.39 -0.19
C ARG A 126 -17.09 -0.43 0.50
N ARG A 127 -16.80 -0.64 1.77
CA ARG A 127 -15.84 0.17 2.53
C ARG A 127 -14.42 -0.34 2.31
N ILE A 128 -13.48 0.60 2.24
CA ILE A 128 -12.06 0.28 2.25
C ILE A 128 -11.69 -0.17 3.65
N THR A 129 -11.07 -1.34 3.75
CA THR A 129 -10.78 -2.02 5.01
C THR A 129 -9.34 -2.50 5.01
N ALA A 130 -8.68 -2.47 6.17
CA ALA A 130 -7.34 -3.01 6.36
C ALA A 130 -7.38 -4.41 6.97
N THR A 131 -6.36 -5.22 6.65
CA THR A 131 -6.11 -6.52 7.28
C THR A 131 -4.64 -6.72 7.56
N ALA A 132 -4.31 -7.29 8.72
CA ALA A 132 -2.98 -7.79 9.05
C ALA A 132 -2.76 -9.27 8.65
N ARG A 133 -3.79 -9.93 8.10
CA ARG A 133 -3.75 -11.32 7.63
C ARG A 133 -3.26 -11.38 6.18
N LEU A 134 -1.98 -11.06 5.98
CA LEU A 134 -1.36 -10.78 4.67
C LEU A 134 -1.33 -11.99 3.73
N ASP A 135 -1.23 -13.22 4.27
CA ASP A 135 -1.14 -14.46 3.49
C ASP A 135 -2.34 -14.67 2.55
N ARG A 136 -3.48 -14.04 2.85
CA ARG A 136 -4.68 -14.12 2.00
C ARG A 136 -4.50 -13.41 0.65
N TYR A 137 -3.53 -12.50 0.55
CA TYR A 137 -3.35 -11.61 -0.59
C TYR A 137 -2.00 -11.75 -1.27
N LEU A 138 -1.13 -12.60 -0.74
CA LEU A 138 0.19 -12.88 -1.29
C LEU A 138 0.27 -14.27 -1.92
N ASP A 139 1.22 -14.47 -2.82
CA ASP A 139 1.47 -15.73 -3.54
C ASP A 139 0.25 -16.27 -4.31
N LYS A 140 -0.60 -15.36 -4.82
CA LYS A 140 -1.80 -15.72 -5.61
C LYS A 140 -1.51 -15.92 -7.09
N LEU A 141 -0.37 -15.45 -7.56
CA LEU A 141 0.12 -15.59 -8.92
C LEU A 141 1.49 -16.29 -8.91
N PRO A 142 1.85 -17.00 -9.97
CA PRO A 142 3.19 -17.56 -10.11
C PRO A 142 4.26 -16.47 -10.00
N ALA A 143 5.35 -16.78 -9.31
CA ALA A 143 6.49 -15.89 -9.19
C ALA A 143 7.36 -15.98 -10.44
N ASN A 144 7.26 -15.01 -11.32
CA ASN A 144 8.04 -14.91 -12.56
C ASN A 144 9.21 -13.93 -12.38
N TYR A 145 10.09 -14.22 -11.41
CA TYR A 145 11.31 -13.45 -11.19
C TYR A 145 12.52 -14.16 -11.73
N THR A 146 13.55 -13.40 -12.05
CA THR A 146 14.88 -13.93 -12.41
C THR A 146 15.88 -13.62 -11.30
N THR A 147 16.87 -14.51 -11.10
CA THR A 147 17.97 -14.27 -10.16
C THR A 147 18.69 -12.97 -10.53
N GLY A 148 18.98 -12.13 -9.55
CA GLY A 148 19.58 -10.81 -9.72
C GLY A 148 18.58 -9.68 -10.05
N GLN A 149 17.30 -9.98 -10.28
CA GLN A 149 16.29 -8.97 -10.55
C GLN A 149 16.10 -8.06 -9.34
N GLU A 150 16.18 -6.73 -9.55
CA GLU A 150 15.82 -5.73 -8.55
C GLU A 150 14.31 -5.71 -8.30
N VAL A 151 13.93 -5.62 -7.04
CA VAL A 151 12.54 -5.61 -6.61
C VAL A 151 12.33 -4.64 -5.45
N ASP A 152 11.10 -4.18 -5.29
CA ASP A 152 10.66 -3.40 -4.12
C ASP A 152 10.30 -4.34 -2.97
N LEU A 153 10.82 -4.05 -1.79
CA LEU A 153 10.58 -4.84 -0.59
C LEU A 153 9.89 -3.99 0.48
N LEU A 154 8.90 -4.59 1.12
CA LEU A 154 8.34 -4.13 2.39
C LEU A 154 8.58 -5.20 3.46
N VAL A 155 9.44 -4.89 4.41
CA VAL A 155 9.74 -5.81 5.53
C VAL A 155 8.50 -5.92 6.42
N ALA A 156 7.98 -7.14 6.57
CA ALA A 156 6.75 -7.37 7.31
C ALA A 156 6.97 -7.96 8.70
N GLU A 157 7.90 -8.90 8.83
CA GLU A 157 8.03 -9.69 10.06
C GLU A 157 9.47 -10.17 10.26
N GLU A 158 9.97 -10.08 11.50
CA GLU A 158 11.21 -10.74 11.90
C GLU A 158 10.92 -12.19 12.29
N THR A 159 11.76 -13.10 11.85
CA THR A 159 11.68 -14.53 12.14
C THR A 159 13.03 -15.05 12.65
N PRO A 160 13.11 -16.25 13.25
CA PRO A 160 14.38 -16.87 13.63
C PRO A 160 15.39 -17.00 12.48
N MET A 161 14.93 -17.11 11.24
CA MET A 161 15.77 -17.26 10.03
C MET A 161 16.20 -15.93 9.40
N GLY A 162 15.51 -14.83 9.71
CA GLY A 162 15.74 -13.51 9.10
C GLY A 162 14.45 -12.71 9.02
N PHE A 163 14.28 -11.94 7.94
CA PHE A 163 13.12 -11.07 7.76
C PHE A 163 12.26 -11.53 6.60
N LYS A 164 10.97 -11.76 6.85
CA LYS A 164 9.98 -11.91 5.79
C LYS A 164 9.68 -10.54 5.20
N ALA A 165 9.72 -10.45 3.89
CA ALA A 165 9.41 -9.24 3.15
C ALA A 165 8.42 -9.50 2.02
N ILE A 166 7.60 -8.50 1.72
CA ILE A 166 6.66 -8.50 0.60
C ILE A 166 7.40 -7.97 -0.62
N ILE A 167 7.39 -8.73 -1.71
CA ILE A 167 8.03 -8.43 -2.98
C ILE A 167 6.98 -7.83 -3.93
N ASN A 168 7.18 -6.59 -4.38
CA ASN A 168 6.35 -5.92 -5.40
C ASN A 168 4.84 -6.01 -5.14
N ASN A 169 4.40 -5.98 -3.87
CA ASN A 169 2.99 -6.16 -3.46
C ASN A 169 2.36 -7.50 -3.89
N LYS A 170 3.14 -8.55 -4.17
CA LYS A 170 2.62 -9.80 -4.77
C LYS A 170 3.07 -11.08 -4.08
N HIS A 171 4.31 -11.17 -3.64
CA HIS A 171 4.89 -12.42 -3.16
C HIS A 171 5.62 -12.25 -1.83
N TRP A 172 5.68 -13.35 -1.08
CA TRP A 172 6.56 -13.45 0.07
C TRP A 172 8.01 -13.77 -0.36
N GLY A 173 8.96 -13.16 0.34
CA GLY A 173 10.37 -13.53 0.28
C GLY A 173 11.02 -13.52 1.66
N LEU A 174 12.20 -14.09 1.77
CA LEU A 174 13.00 -14.15 2.99
C LEU A 174 14.38 -13.52 2.76
N ILE A 175 14.70 -12.51 3.57
CA ILE A 175 16.05 -11.97 3.73
C ILE A 175 16.68 -12.74 4.88
N HIS A 176 17.62 -13.64 4.62
CA HIS A 176 18.30 -14.40 5.66
C HIS A 176 19.14 -13.50 6.56
N LYS A 177 19.37 -13.91 7.81
CA LYS A 177 20.15 -13.13 8.79
C LYS A 177 21.55 -12.75 8.30
N ASN A 178 22.20 -13.64 7.58
CA ASN A 178 23.53 -13.41 7.01
C ASN A 178 23.55 -12.42 5.83
N GLU A 179 22.40 -12.08 5.28
CA GLU A 179 22.25 -11.03 4.25
C GLU A 179 21.98 -9.64 4.88
N VAL A 180 21.72 -9.59 6.19
CA VAL A 180 21.37 -8.35 6.90
C VAL A 180 22.60 -7.71 7.50
N PHE A 181 23.14 -6.69 6.84
CA PHE A 181 24.33 -5.93 7.26
C PHE A 181 23.99 -4.48 7.66
N LYS A 182 22.71 -4.15 7.73
CA LYS A 182 22.21 -2.84 8.17
C LYS A 182 20.97 -3.01 9.05
N TYR A 183 20.63 -1.96 9.78
CA TYR A 183 19.43 -1.99 10.63
C TYR A 183 18.18 -2.31 9.82
N MET A 184 17.45 -3.33 10.24
CA MET A 184 16.23 -3.82 9.63
C MET A 184 15.12 -3.89 10.68
N ARG A 185 13.90 -3.52 10.28
CA ARG A 185 12.71 -3.62 11.13
C ARG A 185 11.46 -3.81 10.29
N SER A 186 10.39 -4.30 10.90
CA SER A 186 9.07 -4.33 10.28
C SER A 186 8.64 -2.93 9.82
N GLY A 187 8.03 -2.84 8.66
CA GLY A 187 7.60 -1.61 8.01
C GLY A 187 8.65 -0.89 7.19
N LYS A 188 9.91 -1.33 7.21
CA LYS A 188 10.94 -0.74 6.37
C LYS A 188 10.70 -1.06 4.90
N GLN A 189 10.74 -0.03 4.07
CA GLN A 189 10.76 -0.17 2.62
C GLN A 189 12.21 -0.13 2.13
N GLU A 190 12.54 -1.01 1.21
CA GLU A 190 13.90 -1.20 0.74
C GLU A 190 13.89 -1.71 -0.70
N LYS A 191 14.94 -1.42 -1.47
CA LYS A 191 15.26 -2.17 -2.70
C LYS A 191 15.99 -3.44 -2.30
N GLY A 192 15.72 -4.52 -3.01
CA GLY A 192 16.41 -5.79 -2.86
C GLY A 192 16.50 -6.52 -4.18
N TYR A 193 17.08 -7.70 -4.14
CA TYR A 193 17.36 -8.51 -5.32
C TYR A 193 16.89 -9.93 -5.09
N ILE A 194 16.36 -10.55 -6.12
CA ILE A 194 16.01 -11.97 -6.10
C ILE A 194 17.31 -12.78 -6.07
N LYS A 195 17.57 -13.49 -4.98
CA LYS A 195 18.75 -14.34 -4.83
C LYS A 195 18.51 -15.71 -5.44
N GLU A 196 17.36 -16.30 -5.14
CA GLU A 196 17.03 -17.65 -5.59
C GLU A 196 15.51 -17.85 -5.55
N LEU A 197 14.97 -18.50 -6.57
CA LEU A 197 13.64 -19.12 -6.54
C LEU A 197 13.83 -20.61 -6.23
N ARG A 198 13.47 -21.00 -5.02
CA ARG A 198 13.63 -22.38 -4.55
C ARG A 198 12.57 -23.28 -5.16
N SER A 199 12.90 -24.57 -5.27
CA SER A 199 11.98 -25.61 -5.78
C SER A 199 10.72 -25.78 -4.91
N ASP A 200 10.76 -25.37 -3.62
CA ASP A 200 9.62 -25.36 -2.71
C ASP A 200 8.71 -24.11 -2.86
N GLY A 201 8.97 -23.28 -3.87
CA GLY A 201 8.21 -22.05 -4.14
C GLY A 201 8.61 -20.85 -3.28
N LYS A 202 9.56 -21.00 -2.36
CA LYS A 202 10.06 -19.90 -1.53
C LYS A 202 11.08 -19.06 -2.29
N ILE A 203 11.11 -17.76 -2.00
CA ILE A 203 12.00 -16.81 -2.65
C ILE A 203 13.01 -16.30 -1.62
N ALA A 204 14.29 -16.53 -1.89
CA ALA A 204 15.40 -15.95 -1.13
C ALA A 204 15.78 -14.59 -1.72
N LEU A 205 16.04 -13.62 -0.84
CA LEU A 205 16.34 -12.24 -1.19
C LEU A 205 17.74 -11.85 -0.72
N SER A 206 18.36 -10.93 -1.46
CA SER A 206 19.59 -10.22 -1.06
C SER A 206 19.32 -8.72 -0.98
N LEU A 207 20.04 -8.03 -0.11
CA LEU A 207 20.05 -6.57 -0.02
C LEU A 207 21.15 -5.92 -0.87
N GLN A 208 21.96 -6.74 -1.52
CA GLN A 208 23.03 -6.30 -2.45
C GLN A 208 22.80 -6.87 -3.84
N PRO A 209 23.20 -6.13 -4.90
CA PRO A 209 23.14 -6.64 -6.26
C PRO A 209 23.94 -7.94 -6.38
N ILE A 210 23.34 -8.95 -7.01
CA ILE A 210 23.99 -10.24 -7.25
C ILE A 210 24.86 -10.10 -8.50
N GLY A 211 26.14 -10.40 -8.36
CA GLY A 211 27.12 -10.35 -9.48
C GLY A 211 28.19 -9.24 -9.37
N GLN A 212 28.17 -8.39 -8.35
CA GLN A 212 29.26 -7.43 -8.11
C GLN A 212 30.47 -8.05 -7.39
N ASP A 213 30.33 -9.20 -6.77
CA ASP A 213 31.44 -9.86 -6.06
C ASP A 213 32.48 -10.47 -7.01
N LEU A 214 32.18 -10.67 -8.28
CA LEU A 214 33.14 -11.16 -9.28
C LEU A 214 34.02 -10.06 -9.87
N ALA A 215 33.62 -8.79 -9.78
CA ALA A 215 34.42 -7.68 -10.32
C ALA A 215 35.47 -7.19 -9.31
N ASN A 216 35.27 -7.37 -8.03
CA ASN A 216 36.23 -6.95 -6.98
C ASN A 216 37.30 -7.98 -6.68
N SER A 217 37.11 -9.25 -7.06
CA SER A 217 38.11 -10.31 -6.88
C SER A 217 39.07 -10.49 -8.07
N LEU A 218 38.94 -9.69 -9.13
CA LEU A 218 39.82 -9.69 -10.31
C LEU A 218 40.79 -8.50 -10.34
N ASN A 219 40.78 -7.64 -9.31
CA ASN A 219 41.66 -6.47 -9.21
C ASN A 219 42.61 -6.51 -8.01
N ASP A 220 42.82 -7.69 -7.41
CA ASP A 220 43.93 -7.93 -6.44
C ASP A 220 45.01 -8.82 -7.02
#